data_1b84c3401208842f2a4926260de6d838
#
_entry.id   1b84c3401208842f2a4926260de6d838
#
_cell.length_a   1.000
_cell.length_b   1.000
_cell.length_c   1.000
_cell.angle_alpha   90.00
_cell.angle_beta   90.00
_cell.angle_gamma   90.00
#
_symmetry.space_group_name_H-M   'P 1'
#
loop_
_entity.id
_entity.type
_entity.pdbx_description
1 polymer ?
#
loop_
_entity_poly.entity_id
_entity_poly.type
_entity_poly.pdbx_seq_one_letter_code
_entity_poly.pdbx_strand_id
1 'polypeptide(L)'
;GRAKHEVVDKVVEATKIAKEMAPTLDLDGEMQADAALVPEVGASKAPGSPVAGEANVLIVPSLEVGNISYKLVQRLGHADAVGPILQGIACPVNDLSRGCSIEDVYRMIAITANQAIAAKANH
;
A
#
# COMPACT_ATOMS: atom_id res chain seq x y z
N GLY A 1 7.25 23.15 -4.17
CA GLY A 1 7.94 22.75 -5.38
C GLY A 1 8.26 21.26 -5.33
N ARG A 2 7.90 20.54 -6.35
CA ARG A 2 8.21 19.11 -6.48
C ARG A 2 9.72 18.93 -6.64
N ALA A 3 10.30 17.99 -5.90
CA ALA A 3 11.66 17.58 -6.13
C ALA A 3 11.79 16.96 -7.53
N LYS A 4 12.78 17.35 -8.31
CA LYS A 4 13.10 16.70 -9.58
C LYS A 4 13.95 15.48 -9.29
N HIS A 5 13.38 14.30 -9.36
CA HIS A 5 14.08 13.04 -9.12
C HIS A 5 13.35 11.90 -9.84
N GLU A 6 14.10 10.96 -10.38
CA GLU A 6 13.55 9.82 -11.15
C GLU A 6 12.51 8.99 -10.36
N VAL A 7 12.68 8.88 -9.05
CA VAL A 7 11.71 8.18 -8.18
C VAL A 7 10.38 8.93 -8.10
N VAL A 8 10.41 10.27 -8.11
CA VAL A 8 9.20 11.10 -8.14
C VAL A 8 8.51 10.95 -9.50
N ASP A 9 9.27 11.01 -10.60
CA ASP A 9 8.74 10.85 -11.95
C ASP A 9 8.09 9.46 -12.13
N LYS A 10 8.71 8.41 -11.56
CA LYS A 10 8.13 7.06 -11.54
C LYS A 10 6.76 7.02 -10.86
N VAL A 11 6.62 7.66 -9.70
CA VAL A 11 5.35 7.69 -8.97
C VAL A 11 4.28 8.50 -9.71
N VAL A 12 4.66 9.63 -10.30
CA VAL A 12 3.75 10.45 -11.11
C VAL A 12 3.20 9.65 -12.31
N GLU A 13 4.08 8.99 -13.04
CA GLU A 13 3.67 8.17 -14.20
C GLU A 13 2.84 6.96 -13.78
N ALA A 14 3.22 6.27 -12.70
CA ALA A 14 2.45 5.16 -12.14
C ALA A 14 1.03 5.60 -11.72
N THR A 15 0.90 6.77 -11.10
CA THR A 15 -0.40 7.34 -10.71
C THR A 15 -1.27 7.63 -11.92
N LYS A 16 -0.69 8.20 -12.97
CA LYS A 16 -1.40 8.46 -14.23
C LYS A 16 -1.93 7.18 -14.85
N ILE A 17 -1.07 6.17 -15.01
CA ILE A 17 -1.44 4.86 -15.55
C ILE A 17 -2.55 4.21 -14.70
N ALA A 18 -2.42 4.25 -13.38
CA ALA A 18 -3.41 3.68 -12.48
C ALA A 18 -4.79 4.35 -12.60
N LYS A 19 -4.84 5.68 -12.74
CA LYS A 19 -6.08 6.43 -13.01
C LYS A 19 -6.72 6.05 -14.36
N GLU A 20 -5.91 5.79 -15.38
CA GLU A 20 -6.40 5.32 -16.68
C GLU A 20 -6.95 3.88 -16.61
N MET A 21 -6.28 3.00 -15.85
CA MET A 21 -6.69 1.60 -15.68
C MET A 21 -7.92 1.43 -14.78
N ALA A 22 -8.09 2.29 -13.79
CA ALA A 22 -9.17 2.19 -12.79
C ALA A 22 -9.78 3.58 -12.50
N PRO A 23 -10.51 4.17 -13.45
CA PRO A 23 -10.99 5.55 -13.35
C PRO A 23 -12.06 5.77 -12.26
N THR A 24 -12.61 4.70 -11.72
CA THR A 24 -13.62 4.75 -10.64
C THR A 24 -13.00 4.67 -9.23
N LEU A 25 -11.69 4.46 -9.12
CA LEU A 25 -11.01 4.44 -7.83
C LEU A 25 -10.53 5.84 -7.44
N ASP A 26 -10.79 6.20 -6.19
CA ASP A 26 -10.21 7.38 -5.57
C ASP A 26 -8.73 7.12 -5.31
N LEU A 27 -7.87 7.64 -6.18
CA LEU A 27 -6.43 7.53 -6.04
C LEU A 27 -5.72 8.80 -6.50
N ASP A 28 -4.63 9.13 -5.84
CA ASP A 28 -3.82 10.29 -6.16
C ASP A 28 -2.35 10.09 -5.76
N GLY A 29 -1.48 10.91 -6.30
CA GLY A 29 -0.03 10.95 -6.07
C GLY A 29 0.67 11.77 -7.18
N GLU A 30 1.94 12.07 -7.06
CA GLU A 30 2.80 11.80 -5.89
C GLU A 30 2.37 12.64 -4.67
N MET A 31 2.56 12.11 -3.48
CA MET A 31 2.12 12.78 -2.26
C MET A 31 3.06 12.45 -1.10
N GLN A 32 3.27 13.38 -0.20
CA GLN A 32 3.96 13.09 1.07
C GLN A 32 3.04 12.27 1.98
N ALA A 33 3.60 11.39 2.79
CA ALA A 33 2.83 10.51 3.67
C ALA A 33 1.98 11.29 4.69
N ASP A 34 2.49 12.41 5.21
CA ASP A 34 1.74 13.28 6.10
C ASP A 34 0.54 13.95 5.39
N ALA A 35 0.73 14.38 4.14
CA ALA A 35 -0.37 14.94 3.34
C ALA A 35 -1.43 13.89 2.97
N ALA A 36 -1.03 12.63 2.81
CA ALA A 36 -1.97 11.55 2.55
C ALA A 36 -2.81 11.18 3.78
N LEU A 37 -2.25 11.28 4.99
CA LEU A 37 -2.83 10.74 6.21
C LEU A 37 -3.45 11.77 7.16
N VAL A 38 -3.03 13.04 7.09
CA VAL A 38 -3.42 14.08 8.04
C VAL A 38 -4.27 15.14 7.32
N PRO A 39 -5.56 15.33 7.69
CA PRO A 39 -6.48 16.20 6.97
C PRO A 39 -5.99 17.64 6.79
N GLU A 40 -5.44 18.27 7.83
CA GLU A 40 -4.97 19.65 7.75
C GLU A 40 -3.76 19.78 6.81
N VAL A 41 -2.89 18.77 6.79
CA VAL A 41 -1.73 18.73 5.91
C VAL A 41 -2.17 18.47 4.46
N GLY A 42 -3.10 17.55 4.27
CA GLY A 42 -3.70 17.25 2.98
C GLY A 42 -4.37 18.47 2.35
N ALA A 43 -5.19 19.17 3.11
CA ALA A 43 -5.85 20.40 2.67
C ALA A 43 -4.87 21.50 2.26
N SER A 44 -3.72 21.59 2.94
CA SER A 44 -2.68 22.58 2.64
C SER A 44 -1.79 22.22 1.46
N LYS A 45 -1.33 20.96 1.39
CA LYS A 45 -0.31 20.52 0.42
C LYS A 45 -0.89 19.98 -0.87
N ALA A 46 -2.10 19.42 -0.83
CA ALA A 46 -2.78 18.79 -1.97
C ALA A 46 -4.25 19.20 -2.07
N PRO A 47 -4.55 20.51 -2.16
CA PRO A 47 -5.92 20.98 -2.26
C PRO A 47 -6.62 20.40 -3.50
N GLY A 48 -7.81 19.87 -3.33
CA GLY A 48 -8.59 19.26 -4.42
C GLY A 48 -8.27 17.80 -4.71
N SER A 49 -7.35 17.18 -3.99
CA SER A 49 -7.16 15.73 -4.06
C SER A 49 -8.34 14.98 -3.45
N PRO A 50 -8.84 13.90 -4.08
CA PRO A 50 -9.94 13.10 -3.53
C PRO A 50 -9.53 12.23 -2.34
N VAL A 51 -8.22 12.09 -2.06
CA VAL A 51 -7.71 11.18 -1.03
C VAL A 51 -6.79 11.83 0.00
N ALA A 52 -6.34 13.07 -0.24
CA ALA A 52 -5.42 13.74 0.68
C ALA A 52 -6.05 13.94 2.07
N GLY A 53 -5.34 13.51 3.09
CA GLY A 53 -5.76 13.57 4.49
C GLY A 53 -6.61 12.38 4.95
N GLU A 54 -7.09 11.52 4.03
CA GLU A 54 -8.00 10.40 4.33
C GLU A 54 -7.57 9.08 3.64
N ALA A 55 -6.34 9.01 3.16
CA ALA A 55 -5.84 7.82 2.50
C ALA A 55 -5.84 6.60 3.44
N ASN A 56 -6.44 5.52 2.99
CA ASN A 56 -6.48 4.24 3.71
C ASN A 56 -5.56 3.17 3.11
N VAL A 57 -4.95 3.45 1.96
CA VAL A 57 -3.94 2.62 1.31
C VAL A 57 -2.78 3.51 0.88
N LEU A 58 -1.56 3.12 1.20
CA LEU A 58 -0.34 3.81 0.80
C LEU A 58 0.48 2.93 -0.12
N ILE A 59 0.73 3.41 -1.34
CA ILE A 59 1.63 2.79 -2.30
C ILE A 59 2.99 3.47 -2.21
N VAL A 60 4.02 2.70 -1.93
CA VAL A 60 5.39 3.21 -1.74
C VAL A 60 6.23 3.01 -3.00
N PRO A 61 7.23 3.87 -3.25
CA PRO A 61 7.98 3.87 -4.51
C PRO A 61 8.96 2.70 -4.65
N SER A 62 9.31 2.04 -3.56
CA SER A 62 10.28 0.94 -3.56
C SER A 62 10.10 0.01 -2.36
N LEU A 63 10.69 -1.19 -2.47
CA LEU A 63 10.67 -2.19 -1.41
C LEU A 63 11.33 -1.68 -0.12
N GLU A 64 12.41 -0.93 -0.22
CA GLU A 64 13.16 -0.40 0.92
C GLU A 64 12.28 0.56 1.74
N VAL A 65 11.59 1.48 1.05
CA VAL A 65 10.66 2.41 1.69
C VAL A 65 9.54 1.64 2.38
N GLY A 66 8.94 0.66 1.72
CA GLY A 66 7.90 -0.18 2.28
C GLY A 66 8.39 -0.95 3.51
N ASN A 67 9.56 -1.57 3.40
CA ASN A 67 10.14 -2.37 4.48
C ASN A 67 10.43 -1.55 5.74
N ILE A 68 11.01 -0.37 5.60
CA ILE A 68 11.26 0.53 6.73
C ILE A 68 9.94 1.03 7.32
N SER A 69 9.01 1.47 6.47
CA SER A 69 7.75 2.09 6.90
C SER A 69 6.89 1.14 7.72
N TYR A 70 6.63 -0.09 7.23
CA TYR A 70 5.77 -1.00 7.96
C TYR A 70 6.38 -1.44 9.30
N LYS A 71 7.72 -1.62 9.34
CA LYS A 71 8.40 -1.99 10.59
C LYS A 71 8.34 -0.87 11.63
N LEU A 72 8.49 0.39 11.21
CA LEU A 72 8.35 1.54 12.12
C LEU A 72 6.92 1.64 12.65
N VAL A 73 5.92 1.51 11.79
CA VAL A 73 4.50 1.52 12.20
C VAL A 73 4.20 0.36 13.15
N GLN A 74 4.66 -0.84 12.83
CA GLN A 74 4.48 -2.00 13.70
C GLN A 74 5.12 -1.79 15.08
N ARG A 75 6.39 -1.36 15.12
CA ARG A 75 7.15 -1.32 16.36
C ARG A 75 6.87 -0.07 17.22
N LEU A 76 6.71 1.09 16.59
CA LEU A 76 6.49 2.36 17.27
C LEU A 76 5.01 2.73 17.37
N GLY A 77 4.21 2.36 16.36
CA GLY A 77 2.77 2.60 16.33
C GLY A 77 1.94 1.48 16.98
N HIS A 78 2.57 0.42 17.48
CA HIS A 78 1.90 -0.75 18.07
C HIS A 78 0.83 -1.35 17.16
N ALA A 79 1.06 -1.31 15.83
CA ALA A 79 0.17 -1.88 14.85
C ALA A 79 0.51 -3.35 14.57
N ASP A 80 -0.50 -4.13 14.21
CA ASP A 80 -0.29 -5.49 13.71
C ASP A 80 0.26 -5.45 12.27
N ALA A 81 1.35 -6.16 12.01
CA ALA A 81 1.86 -6.36 10.66
C ALA A 81 1.43 -7.73 10.15
N VAL A 82 0.53 -7.74 9.19
CA VAL A 82 0.04 -8.97 8.55
C VAL A 82 0.51 -9.01 7.10
N GLY A 83 1.38 -9.95 6.79
CA GLY A 83 2.02 -10.06 5.47
C GLY A 83 3.41 -10.65 5.55
N PRO A 84 4.15 -10.64 4.42
CA PRO A 84 3.79 -10.07 3.10
C PRO A 84 2.72 -10.89 2.37
N ILE A 85 1.81 -10.18 1.72
CA ILE A 85 0.79 -10.77 0.84
C ILE A 85 1.23 -10.49 -0.59
N LEU A 86 1.51 -11.56 -1.35
CA LEU A 86 1.99 -11.44 -2.73
C LEU A 86 0.83 -11.24 -3.71
N GLN A 87 1.02 -10.35 -4.67
CA GLN A 87 0.07 -10.05 -5.73
C GLN A 87 0.69 -10.33 -7.11
N GLY A 88 -0.16 -10.51 -8.13
CA GLY A 88 0.29 -10.70 -9.50
C GLY A 88 0.81 -12.10 -9.82
N ILE A 89 0.56 -13.10 -8.96
CA ILE A 89 0.92 -14.50 -9.19
C ILE A 89 -0.33 -15.30 -9.57
N ALA A 90 -0.15 -16.31 -10.45
CA ALA A 90 -1.26 -17.12 -10.96
C ALA A 90 -1.99 -17.93 -9.91
N CYS A 91 -1.33 -18.30 -8.82
CA CYS A 91 -1.92 -19.02 -7.69
C CYS A 91 -1.58 -18.30 -6.38
N PRO A 92 -2.48 -18.28 -5.40
CA PRO A 92 -2.19 -17.68 -4.11
C PRO A 92 -1.02 -18.35 -3.40
N VAL A 93 0.04 -17.59 -3.22
CA VAL A 93 1.23 -17.97 -2.47
C VAL A 93 1.64 -16.76 -1.65
N ASN A 94 1.83 -16.93 -0.37
CA ASN A 94 2.27 -15.86 0.52
C ASN A 94 3.50 -16.32 1.29
N ASP A 95 4.32 -15.37 1.70
CA ASP A 95 5.54 -15.60 2.47
C ASP A 95 5.34 -15.20 3.93
N LEU A 96 6.25 -15.61 4.77
CA LEU A 96 6.29 -15.26 6.19
C LEU A 96 7.69 -14.79 6.57
N SER A 97 7.75 -13.80 7.45
CA SER A 97 9.01 -13.38 8.04
C SER A 97 9.61 -14.51 8.89
N ARG A 98 10.94 -14.63 8.89
CA ARG A 98 11.66 -15.55 9.79
C ARG A 98 11.40 -15.32 11.28
N GLY A 99 10.92 -14.14 11.63
CA GLY A 99 10.54 -13.78 13.00
C GLY A 99 9.02 -13.76 13.22
N CYS A 100 8.24 -14.48 12.40
CA CYS A 100 6.79 -14.55 12.54
C CYS A 100 6.37 -15.32 13.81
N SER A 101 5.26 -14.92 14.39
CA SER A 101 4.60 -15.61 15.47
C SER A 101 3.68 -16.75 14.98
N ILE A 102 3.21 -17.59 15.88
CA ILE A 102 2.19 -18.61 15.58
C ILE A 102 0.92 -17.94 15.05
N GLU A 103 0.54 -16.80 15.61
CA GLU A 103 -0.63 -16.03 15.17
C GLU A 103 -0.47 -15.51 13.75
N ASP A 104 0.72 -15.07 13.35
CA ASP A 104 1.00 -14.62 11.97
C ASP A 104 0.83 -15.78 10.97
N VAL A 105 1.29 -16.98 11.33
CA VAL A 105 1.10 -18.19 10.52
C VAL A 105 -0.39 -18.50 10.36
N TYR A 106 -1.15 -18.48 11.44
CA TYR A 106 -2.58 -18.75 11.43
C TYR A 106 -3.33 -17.75 10.53
N ARG A 107 -3.06 -16.45 10.70
CA ARG A 107 -3.66 -15.38 9.89
C ARG A 107 -3.31 -15.56 8.40
N MET A 108 -2.06 -15.90 8.10
CA MET A 108 -1.61 -16.06 6.72
C MET A 108 -2.27 -17.29 6.04
N ILE A 109 -2.48 -18.38 6.76
CA ILE A 109 -3.25 -19.54 6.25
C ILE A 109 -4.66 -19.09 5.86
N ALA A 110 -5.36 -18.38 6.73
CA ALA A 110 -6.71 -17.90 6.46
C ALA A 110 -6.76 -16.94 5.25
N ILE A 111 -5.81 -16.02 5.14
CA ILE A 111 -5.71 -15.07 4.01
C ILE A 111 -5.47 -15.82 2.71
N THR A 112 -4.51 -16.74 2.68
CA THR A 112 -4.17 -17.51 1.47
C THR A 112 -5.35 -18.39 1.01
N ALA A 113 -6.06 -18.99 1.95
CA ALA A 113 -7.27 -19.76 1.65
C ALA A 113 -8.38 -18.87 1.04
N ASN A 114 -8.62 -17.69 1.60
CA ASN A 114 -9.59 -16.75 1.05
C ASN A 114 -9.20 -16.23 -0.35
N GLN A 115 -7.92 -15.97 -0.59
CA GLN A 115 -7.43 -15.64 -1.93
C GLN A 115 -7.69 -16.78 -2.93
N ALA A 116 -7.48 -18.04 -2.53
CA ALA A 116 -7.75 -19.19 -3.38
C ALA A 116 -9.24 -19.37 -3.70
N ILE A 117 -10.13 -19.11 -2.73
CA ILE A 117 -11.58 -19.12 -2.93
C ILE A 117 -11.99 -18.03 -3.91
N ALA A 118 -11.51 -16.79 -3.70
CA ALA A 118 -11.81 -15.67 -4.59
C ALA A 118 -11.31 -15.89 -6.02
N ALA A 119 -10.11 -16.45 -6.19
CA ALA A 119 -9.56 -16.78 -7.50
C ALA A 119 -10.43 -17.80 -8.25
N LYS A 120 -10.97 -18.83 -7.56
CA LYS A 120 -11.87 -19.80 -8.17
C LYS A 120 -13.24 -19.23 -8.56
N ALA A 121 -13.71 -18.21 -7.85
CA ALA A 121 -15.01 -17.60 -8.13
C ALA A 121 -14.97 -16.68 -9.39
N ASN A 122 -13.78 -16.27 -9.82
CA ASN A 122 -13.59 -15.40 -10.99
C ASN A 122 -13.22 -16.18 -12.27
N HIS A 123 -13.21 -17.50 -12.21
CA HIS A 123 -13.05 -18.40 -13.35
C HIS A 123 -14.34 -19.22 -13.57
#